data_5edf2734b99f5b68a233f750e12e7eb1
#
_entry.id   5edf2734b99f5b68a233f750e12e7eb1
#
_cell.length_a   1.000
_cell.length_b   1.000
_cell.length_c   1.000
_cell.angle_alpha   90.00
_cell.angle_beta   90.00
_cell.angle_gamma   90.00
#
_symmetry.space_group_name_H-M   'P 1'
#
loop_
_entity.id
_entity.type
_entity.pdbx_description
1 polymer ?
#
loop_
_entity_poly.entity_id
_entity_poly.type
_entity_poly.pdbx_seq_one_letter_code
_entity_poly.pdbx_strand_id
1 'polypeptide(L)'
;TIFREVSQTDYQPHFPQILRLSDKDLNKVKELMDRALKSGNLELAAKVSYRVRDVLKIETEMDHMQFLETLLNDYNYYVTKD
;
A
#
# COMPACT_ATOMS: atom_id res chain seq x y z
N THR A 1 5.70 -25.15 4.43
CA THR A 1 4.27 -25.00 4.66
C THR A 1 4.04 -24.10 5.84
N ILE A 2 4.72 -24.39 6.87
CA ILE A 2 4.59 -23.63 8.08
C ILE A 2 5.01 -22.19 7.87
N PHE A 3 5.89 -22.01 6.93
CA PHE A 3 6.44 -20.68 6.68
C PHE A 3 5.39 -19.67 6.29
N ARG A 4 4.42 -20.10 5.51
CA ARG A 4 3.43 -19.15 5.05
C ARG A 4 2.60 -18.62 6.18
N GLU A 5 2.24 -19.50 7.08
CA GLU A 5 1.44 -19.06 8.21
C GLU A 5 2.22 -18.16 9.13
N VAL A 6 3.46 -18.53 9.37
CA VAL A 6 4.32 -17.72 10.21
C VAL A 6 4.49 -16.35 9.58
N SER A 7 4.71 -16.34 8.27
CA SER A 7 4.91 -15.11 7.55
C SER A 7 3.71 -14.18 7.70
N GLN A 8 2.52 -14.73 7.56
CA GLN A 8 1.33 -13.92 7.69
C GLN A 8 1.15 -13.41 9.10
N THR A 9 1.44 -14.26 10.07
CA THR A 9 1.32 -13.88 11.46
C THR A 9 2.35 -12.84 11.85
N ASP A 10 3.53 -12.95 11.26
CA ASP A 10 4.65 -12.08 11.62
C ASP A 10 4.70 -10.82 10.80
N TYR A 11 3.84 -10.69 9.83
CA TYR A 11 3.87 -9.50 8.99
C TYR A 11 3.59 -8.27 9.81
N GLN A 12 4.44 -7.27 9.65
CA GLN A 12 4.26 -6.01 10.37
C GLN A 12 4.07 -4.90 9.37
N PRO A 13 2.90 -4.27 9.38
CA PRO A 13 2.64 -3.19 8.43
C PRO A 13 3.61 -2.05 8.62
N HIS A 14 4.00 -1.46 7.52
CA HIS A 14 4.94 -0.34 7.55
C HIS A 14 4.22 0.99 7.67
N PHE A 15 3.03 1.09 7.14
CA PHE A 15 2.32 2.37 7.07
C PHE A 15 0.91 2.25 7.61
N PRO A 16 0.76 2.20 8.93
CA PRO A 16 -0.59 2.14 9.52
C PRO A 16 -1.43 3.37 9.19
N GLN A 17 -0.79 4.42 8.70
CA GLN A 17 -1.50 5.62 8.30
C GLN A 17 -2.56 5.36 7.24
N ILE A 18 -2.44 4.24 6.52
CA ILE A 18 -3.43 3.92 5.48
C ILE A 18 -4.82 3.75 6.07
N LEU A 19 -4.90 3.47 7.36
CA LEU A 19 -6.18 3.33 8.03
C LEU A 19 -6.89 4.66 8.25
N ARG A 20 -6.21 5.77 7.99
CA ARG A 20 -6.84 7.08 8.10
C ARG A 20 -7.79 7.38 6.96
N LEU A 21 -7.68 6.64 5.88
CA LEU A 21 -8.54 6.86 4.73
C LEU A 21 -9.91 6.27 4.97
N SER A 22 -10.94 6.95 4.48
CA SER A 22 -12.28 6.38 4.51
C SER A 22 -12.32 5.17 3.58
N ASP A 23 -13.35 4.35 3.74
CA ASP A 23 -13.48 3.17 2.89
C ASP A 23 -13.51 3.54 1.42
N LYS A 24 -14.20 4.63 1.11
CA LYS A 24 -14.31 5.08 -0.28
C LYS A 24 -12.94 5.48 -0.83
N ASP A 25 -12.21 6.27 -0.06
CA ASP A 25 -10.90 6.72 -0.49
C ASP A 25 -9.92 5.56 -0.56
N LEU A 26 -10.04 4.64 0.38
CA LEU A 26 -9.17 3.48 0.43
C LEU A 26 -9.34 2.62 -0.81
N ASN A 27 -10.58 2.39 -1.21
CA ASN A 27 -10.85 1.61 -2.42
C ASN A 27 -10.29 2.29 -3.66
N LYS A 28 -10.42 3.61 -3.71
CA LYS A 28 -9.90 4.36 -4.85
C LYS A 28 -8.39 4.28 -4.93
N VAL A 29 -7.73 4.44 -3.79
CA VAL A 29 -6.29 4.37 -3.75
C VAL A 29 -5.82 2.98 -4.14
N LYS A 30 -6.49 1.95 -3.61
CA LYS A 30 -6.14 0.58 -3.95
C LYS A 30 -6.23 0.34 -5.45
N GLU A 31 -7.28 0.84 -6.08
CA GLU A 31 -7.45 0.70 -7.52
C GLU A 31 -6.30 1.35 -8.27
N LEU A 32 -5.93 2.53 -7.86
CA LEU A 32 -4.85 3.26 -8.52
C LEU A 32 -3.52 2.56 -8.34
N MET A 33 -3.27 2.06 -7.13
CA MET A 33 -2.03 1.32 -6.86
C MET A 33 -1.97 0.06 -7.71
N ASP A 34 -3.07 -0.66 -7.76
CA ASP A 34 -3.15 -1.88 -8.54
C ASP A 34 -2.84 -1.61 -10.00
N ARG A 35 -3.46 -0.57 -10.54
CA ARG A 35 -3.26 -0.21 -11.93
C ARG A 35 -1.83 0.16 -12.23
N ALA A 36 -1.24 0.96 -11.35
CA ALA A 36 0.14 1.38 -11.54
C ALA A 36 1.09 0.20 -11.49
N LEU A 37 0.88 -0.70 -10.55
CA LEU A 37 1.76 -1.85 -10.39
C LEU A 37 1.63 -2.83 -11.53
N LYS A 38 0.40 -3.08 -11.97
CA LYS A 38 0.19 -4.04 -13.04
C LYS A 38 0.69 -3.54 -14.38
N SER A 39 0.53 -2.25 -14.63
CA SER A 39 0.95 -1.70 -15.91
C SER A 39 2.44 -1.39 -15.95
N GLY A 40 3.09 -1.32 -14.80
CA GLY A 40 4.47 -0.93 -14.74
C GLY A 40 4.69 0.52 -15.14
N ASN A 41 3.65 1.33 -15.06
CA ASN A 41 3.71 2.74 -15.48
C ASN A 41 4.34 3.56 -14.35
N LEU A 42 5.62 3.90 -14.52
CA LEU A 42 6.35 4.62 -13.49
C LEU A 42 5.78 6.02 -13.25
N GLU A 43 5.29 6.64 -14.29
CA GLU A 43 4.72 7.98 -14.16
C GLU A 43 3.47 7.94 -13.31
N LEU A 44 2.59 6.98 -13.58
CA LEU A 44 1.39 6.81 -12.79
C LEU A 44 1.73 6.46 -11.36
N ALA A 45 2.70 5.58 -11.19
CA ALA A 45 3.12 5.19 -9.84
C ALA A 45 3.63 6.39 -9.06
N ALA A 46 4.39 7.25 -9.71
CA ALA A 46 4.91 8.44 -9.04
C ALA A 46 3.77 9.37 -8.62
N LYS A 47 2.80 9.56 -9.49
CA LYS A 47 1.67 10.43 -9.18
C LYS A 47 0.89 9.91 -7.99
N VAL A 48 0.58 8.62 -8.02
CA VAL A 48 -0.17 8.00 -6.94
C VAL A 48 0.63 8.06 -5.64
N SER A 49 1.91 7.76 -5.73
CA SER A 49 2.78 7.77 -4.57
C SER A 49 2.82 9.14 -3.90
N TYR A 50 3.05 10.18 -4.69
CA TYR A 50 3.11 11.54 -4.15
C TYR A 50 1.80 11.94 -3.51
N ARG A 51 0.70 11.59 -4.17
CA ARG A 51 -0.61 11.95 -3.64
C ARG A 51 -0.87 11.27 -2.30
N VAL A 52 -0.57 9.99 -2.21
CA VAL A 52 -0.79 9.24 -0.99
C VAL A 52 0.10 9.74 0.13
N ARG A 53 1.36 10.00 -0.19
CA ARG A 53 2.28 10.53 0.81
C ARG A 53 1.80 11.86 1.36
N ASP A 54 1.29 12.70 0.48
CA ASP A 54 0.81 14.01 0.89
C ASP A 54 -0.43 13.90 1.78
N VAL A 55 -1.38 13.07 1.37
CA VAL A 55 -2.63 12.91 2.11
C VAL A 55 -2.39 12.29 3.46
N LEU A 56 -1.54 11.29 3.53
CA LEU A 56 -1.29 10.54 4.76
C LEU A 56 -0.12 11.08 5.55
N LYS A 57 0.57 12.09 5.03
CA LYS A 57 1.73 12.68 5.70
C LYS A 57 2.81 11.65 5.96
N ILE A 58 3.12 10.86 4.93
CA ILE A 58 4.13 9.83 5.02
C ILE A 58 5.42 10.34 4.39
N GLU A 59 6.53 10.17 5.11
CA GLU A 59 7.85 10.49 4.59
C GLU A 59 8.64 9.19 4.52
N THR A 60 9.13 8.88 3.34
CA THR A 60 9.86 7.64 3.14
C THR A 60 10.83 7.82 1.98
N GLU A 61 11.90 7.02 2.01
CA GLU A 61 12.89 7.05 0.94
C GLU A 61 12.68 5.91 -0.06
N MET A 62 11.62 5.15 0.10
CA MET A 62 11.30 4.10 -0.85
C MET A 62 11.01 4.69 -2.21
N ASP A 63 11.41 3.98 -3.27
CA ASP A 63 11.00 4.42 -4.59
C ASP A 63 9.50 4.22 -4.75
N HIS A 64 8.94 4.80 -5.79
CA HIS A 64 7.48 4.86 -5.91
C HIS A 64 6.85 3.48 -6.04
N MET A 65 7.46 2.60 -6.85
CA MET A 65 6.89 1.27 -7.02
C MET A 65 6.97 0.48 -5.73
N GLN A 66 8.09 0.53 -5.04
CA GLN A 66 8.24 -0.17 -3.79
C GLN A 66 7.29 0.37 -2.73
N PHE A 67 7.13 1.69 -2.69
CA PHE A 67 6.23 2.31 -1.74
C PHE A 67 4.79 1.85 -1.96
N LEU A 68 4.34 1.86 -3.20
CA LEU A 68 2.97 1.44 -3.51
C LEU A 68 2.77 -0.04 -3.23
N GLU A 69 3.77 -0.85 -3.54
CA GLU A 69 3.67 -2.28 -3.27
C GLU A 69 3.56 -2.53 -1.77
N THR A 70 4.35 -1.83 -0.99
CA THR A 70 4.30 -1.97 0.46
C THR A 70 2.95 -1.52 1.01
N LEU A 71 2.44 -0.40 0.50
CA LEU A 71 1.14 0.08 0.94
C LEU A 71 0.04 -0.91 0.60
N LEU A 72 0.11 -1.50 -0.59
CA LEU A 72 -0.90 -2.47 -0.98
C LEU A 72 -0.84 -3.70 -0.09
N ASN A 73 0.36 -4.15 0.26
CA ASN A 73 0.51 -5.25 1.19
C ASN A 73 -0.05 -4.91 2.56
N ASP A 74 0.20 -3.69 3.02
CA ASP A 74 -0.35 -3.25 4.30
C ASP A 74 -1.87 -3.22 4.25
N TYR A 75 -2.43 -2.71 3.16
CA TYR A 75 -3.86 -2.68 2.99
C TYR A 75 -4.44 -4.09 3.05
N ASN A 76 -3.84 -5.01 2.32
CA ASN A 76 -4.32 -6.39 2.32
C ASN A 76 -4.23 -7.01 3.69
N TYR A 77 -3.17 -6.70 4.41
CA TYR A 77 -3.01 -7.21 5.77
C TYR A 77 -4.18 -6.75 6.66
N TYR A 78 -4.51 -5.47 6.58
CA TYR A 78 -5.55 -4.94 7.44
C TYR A 78 -6.94 -5.45 7.08
N VAL A 79 -7.23 -5.63 5.78
CA VAL A 79 -8.56 -6.10 5.39
C VAL A 79 -8.74 -7.59 5.61
N THR A 80 -7.66 -8.35 5.65
CA THR A 80 -7.76 -9.80 5.86
C THR A 80 -7.41 -10.22 7.27
N LYS A 81 -7.14 -9.26 8.11
CA LYS A 81 -6.59 -9.55 9.42
C LYS A 81 -7.57 -10.28 10.32
N ASP A 82 -8.80 -10.06 10.18
CA ASP A 82 -9.76 -10.70 11.03
C ASP A 82 -9.62 -12.18 11.09
#